data_a8bedb56efc221d660019ed93c04ebbd
#
_entry.id   a8bedb56efc221d660019ed93c04ebbd
#
_cell.length_a   1.000
_cell.length_b   1.000
_cell.length_c   1.000
_cell.angle_alpha   90.00
_cell.angle_beta   90.00
_cell.angle_gamma   90.00
#
_symmetry.space_group_name_H-M   'P 1'
#
loop_
_entity.id
_entity.type
_entity.pdbx_description
1 polymer ?
#
loop_
_entity_poly.entity_id
_entity_poly.type
_entity_poly.pdbx_seq_one_letter_code
_entity_poly.pdbx_strand_id
1 'polypeptide(L)'
;VAAADARFDPKADVASTAKLFYELMTSLDFLPNSPTLMNAGRPLGQLSACFVLPVEDSMEHIFDAIKNAALIHKSGGGTGFSFSRLRPKNSRVGTTGGVASGPISFMKVFNAATEAVKQGGTRRGANMGILRVDHPDILEFITCKNDTREITNFNLSVGITEAFMEAVSQDKPYDLVDPATGRVVGQHSARAVFDAIVTSAWQTGEPGIIFLDRLNRDNVVPSQGEIESTNPCGEQPLLPYESCNLGSINLACFFVPGHEHDEDPAAAGIDWDGLKQ
;
A
#
# COMPACT_ATOMS: atom_id res chain seq x y z
N VAL A 1 13.58 -2.29 -21.50
CA VAL A 1 13.33 -0.94 -20.97
C VAL A 1 13.78 0.09 -21.99
N ALA A 2 15.08 0.21 -22.35
CA ALA A 2 15.59 1.18 -23.31
C ALA A 2 14.83 1.16 -24.67
N ALA A 3 14.47 -0.02 -25.20
CA ALA A 3 13.66 -0.15 -26.41
C ALA A 3 12.21 0.35 -26.24
N ALA A 4 11.68 0.35 -25.02
CA ALA A 4 10.36 0.92 -24.73
C ALA A 4 10.46 2.45 -24.62
N ASP A 5 11.51 2.96 -23.99
CA ASP A 5 11.79 4.38 -23.83
C ASP A 5 11.89 5.08 -25.20
N ALA A 6 12.60 4.49 -26.16
CA ALA A 6 12.73 4.99 -27.52
C ALA A 6 11.40 5.12 -28.30
N ARG A 7 10.27 4.54 -27.81
CA ARG A 7 8.94 4.75 -28.39
C ARG A 7 8.34 6.11 -28.02
N PHE A 8 8.78 6.68 -26.90
CA PHE A 8 8.29 7.96 -26.39
C PHE A 8 9.23 9.13 -26.72
N ASP A 9 10.53 8.83 -26.90
CA ASP A 9 11.51 9.78 -27.39
C ASP A 9 12.12 9.31 -28.73
N PRO A 10 11.69 9.85 -29.88
CA PRO A 10 12.22 9.48 -31.18
C PRO A 10 13.72 9.77 -31.37
N LYS A 11 14.32 10.57 -30.48
CA LYS A 11 15.76 10.91 -30.50
C LYS A 11 16.59 9.99 -29.61
N ALA A 12 15.94 9.15 -28.79
CA ALA A 12 16.64 8.25 -27.89
C ALA A 12 17.37 7.15 -28.68
N ASP A 13 18.68 7.07 -28.50
CA ASP A 13 19.46 5.94 -29.00
C ASP A 13 19.34 4.76 -28.01
N VAL A 14 18.67 3.70 -28.46
CA VAL A 14 18.43 2.49 -27.65
C VAL A 14 19.72 1.88 -27.12
N ALA A 15 20.79 1.90 -27.91
CA ALA A 15 22.07 1.30 -27.49
C ALA A 15 22.75 2.11 -26.38
N SER A 16 22.77 3.44 -26.51
CA SER A 16 23.30 4.35 -25.50
C SER A 16 22.49 4.31 -24.20
N THR A 17 21.15 4.30 -24.31
CA THR A 17 20.25 4.20 -23.15
C THR A 17 20.43 2.85 -22.44
N ALA A 18 20.54 1.76 -23.19
CA ALA A 18 20.77 0.44 -22.62
C ALA A 18 22.13 0.34 -21.91
N LYS A 19 23.16 0.97 -22.48
CA LYS A 19 24.48 1.05 -21.87
C LYS A 19 24.45 1.85 -20.57
N LEU A 20 23.77 3.00 -20.56
CA LEU A 20 23.61 3.83 -19.35
C LEU A 20 22.92 3.01 -18.22
N PHE A 21 21.80 2.34 -18.51
CA PHE A 21 21.12 1.50 -17.50
C PHE A 21 22.01 0.35 -17.01
N TYR A 22 22.81 -0.26 -17.89
CA TYR A 22 23.74 -1.31 -17.51
C TYR A 22 24.83 -0.76 -16.59
N GLU A 23 25.41 0.40 -16.91
CA GLU A 23 26.43 1.06 -16.10
C GLU A 23 25.91 1.42 -14.70
N LEU A 24 24.75 2.05 -14.60
CA LEU A 24 24.10 2.40 -13.33
C LEU A 24 23.87 1.18 -12.41
N MET A 25 23.48 0.05 -12.99
CA MET A 25 23.28 -1.19 -12.22
C MET A 25 24.59 -1.87 -11.84
N THR A 26 25.61 -1.84 -12.69
CA THR A 26 26.89 -2.53 -12.44
C THR A 26 27.84 -1.74 -11.56
N SER A 27 27.72 -0.41 -11.57
CA SER A 27 28.42 0.46 -10.60
C SER A 27 27.77 0.44 -9.21
N LEU A 28 26.57 -0.17 -9.09
CA LEU A 28 25.78 -0.22 -7.87
C LEU A 28 25.21 1.13 -7.42
N ASP A 29 25.07 2.07 -8.34
CA ASP A 29 24.48 3.38 -8.05
C ASP A 29 22.95 3.31 -7.98
N PHE A 30 22.36 2.44 -8.82
CA PHE A 30 20.92 2.24 -8.91
C PHE A 30 20.54 0.77 -9.12
N LEU A 31 19.45 0.35 -8.46
CA LEU A 31 18.86 -0.98 -8.66
C LEU A 31 17.34 -0.86 -8.88
N PRO A 32 16.79 -1.31 -10.03
CA PRO A 32 15.35 -1.37 -10.24
C PRO A 32 14.71 -2.46 -9.39
N ASN A 33 13.38 -2.40 -9.23
CA ASN A 33 12.63 -3.39 -8.46
C ASN A 33 12.78 -4.83 -9.00
N SER A 34 12.53 -5.80 -8.12
CA SER A 34 12.63 -7.23 -8.49
C SER A 34 11.76 -7.63 -9.68
N PRO A 35 10.48 -7.21 -9.83
CA PRO A 35 9.69 -7.53 -11.01
C PRO A 35 10.32 -7.03 -12.32
N THR A 36 10.94 -5.87 -12.34
CA THR A 36 11.69 -5.38 -13.51
C THR A 36 12.82 -6.34 -13.88
N LEU A 37 13.64 -6.72 -12.90
CA LEU A 37 14.76 -7.65 -13.14
C LEU A 37 14.29 -9.06 -13.56
N MET A 38 13.17 -9.51 -13.01
CA MET A 38 12.64 -10.86 -13.29
C MET A 38 11.91 -10.94 -14.63
N ASN A 39 11.20 -9.90 -15.04
CA ASN A 39 10.24 -9.98 -16.14
C ASN A 39 10.63 -9.15 -17.37
N ALA A 40 11.63 -8.26 -17.28
CA ALA A 40 12.07 -7.48 -18.43
C ALA A 40 12.57 -8.40 -19.56
N GLY A 41 12.08 -8.17 -20.78
CA GLY A 41 12.41 -8.96 -21.94
C GLY A 41 11.79 -10.37 -22.00
N ARG A 42 10.94 -10.72 -21.02
CA ARG A 42 10.20 -12.01 -21.02
C ARG A 42 8.77 -11.83 -21.55
N PRO A 43 8.09 -12.93 -21.99
CA PRO A 43 6.72 -12.84 -22.52
C PRO A 43 5.71 -12.19 -21.56
N LEU A 44 5.86 -12.39 -20.24
CA LEU A 44 4.99 -11.78 -19.24
C LEU A 44 5.12 -10.25 -19.21
N GLY A 45 6.35 -9.71 -19.26
CA GLY A 45 6.64 -8.30 -19.44
C GLY A 45 6.10 -7.35 -18.36
N GLN A 46 5.59 -7.87 -17.24
CA GLN A 46 5.07 -7.07 -16.13
C GLN A 46 6.23 -6.56 -15.27
N LEU A 47 6.42 -5.24 -15.19
CA LEU A 47 7.58 -4.60 -14.54
C LEU A 47 7.23 -3.91 -13.21
N SER A 48 5.93 -3.65 -12.94
CA SER A 48 5.47 -2.96 -11.73
C SER A 48 5.59 -3.86 -10.50
N ALA A 49 5.94 -3.26 -9.37
CA ALA A 49 6.09 -3.97 -8.11
C ALA A 49 4.78 -4.05 -7.32
N CYS A 50 3.96 -3.00 -7.40
CA CYS A 50 2.84 -2.78 -6.51
C CYS A 50 1.62 -2.30 -7.28
N PHE A 51 0.45 -2.66 -6.75
CA PHE A 51 -0.85 -2.34 -7.35
C PHE A 51 -1.85 -2.05 -6.24
N VAL A 52 -2.81 -1.16 -6.50
CA VAL A 52 -3.99 -0.98 -5.63
C VAL A 52 -5.23 -1.39 -6.40
N LEU A 53 -6.07 -2.20 -5.78
CA LEU A 53 -7.33 -2.67 -6.34
C LEU A 53 -8.49 -2.25 -5.43
N PRO A 54 -9.60 -1.75 -5.99
CA PRO A 54 -10.78 -1.42 -5.21
C PRO A 54 -11.51 -2.70 -4.75
N VAL A 55 -12.16 -2.61 -3.58
CA VAL A 55 -13.07 -3.63 -3.07
C VAL A 55 -14.43 -2.98 -2.84
N GLU A 56 -15.34 -3.19 -3.78
CA GLU A 56 -16.71 -2.69 -3.71
C GLU A 56 -17.62 -3.64 -2.93
N ASP A 57 -18.70 -3.12 -2.33
CA ASP A 57 -19.63 -3.86 -1.47
C ASP A 57 -20.60 -4.74 -2.26
N SER A 58 -20.06 -5.63 -3.10
CA SER A 58 -20.83 -6.67 -3.78
C SER A 58 -19.99 -7.95 -3.91
N MET A 59 -20.65 -9.10 -3.87
CA MET A 59 -19.97 -10.41 -4.02
C MET A 59 -19.19 -10.49 -5.32
N GLU A 60 -19.74 -10.00 -6.40
CA GLU A 60 -19.12 -10.01 -7.72
C GLU A 60 -17.81 -9.23 -7.71
N HIS A 61 -17.83 -7.97 -7.25
CA HIS A 61 -16.63 -7.14 -7.20
C HIS A 61 -15.58 -7.63 -6.20
N ILE A 62 -16.02 -8.17 -5.05
CA ILE A 62 -15.09 -8.77 -4.07
C ILE A 62 -14.32 -9.93 -4.71
N PHE A 63 -14.99 -10.83 -5.41
CA PHE A 63 -14.34 -11.98 -6.05
C PHE A 63 -13.55 -11.58 -7.30
N ASP A 64 -13.95 -10.54 -8.03
CA ASP A 64 -13.13 -9.96 -9.09
C ASP A 64 -11.85 -9.33 -8.55
N ALA A 65 -11.88 -8.65 -7.40
CA ALA A 65 -10.68 -8.14 -6.75
C ALA A 65 -9.74 -9.30 -6.35
N ILE A 66 -10.26 -10.41 -5.81
CA ILE A 66 -9.48 -11.61 -5.48
C ILE A 66 -8.84 -12.21 -6.73
N LYS A 67 -9.60 -12.37 -7.82
CA LYS A 67 -9.09 -12.87 -9.11
C LYS A 67 -7.95 -11.99 -9.64
N ASN A 68 -8.15 -10.69 -9.65
CA ASN A 68 -7.16 -9.73 -10.12
C ASN A 68 -5.89 -9.74 -9.24
N ALA A 69 -6.04 -9.82 -7.92
CA ALA A 69 -4.93 -9.99 -7.00
C ALA A 69 -4.13 -11.27 -7.30
N ALA A 70 -4.80 -12.40 -7.53
CA ALA A 70 -4.14 -13.65 -7.88
C ALA A 70 -3.31 -13.55 -9.18
N LEU A 71 -3.83 -12.84 -10.20
CA LEU A 71 -3.11 -12.60 -11.45
C LEU A 71 -1.87 -11.71 -11.25
N ILE A 72 -1.98 -10.69 -10.39
CA ILE A 72 -0.86 -9.82 -10.02
C ILE A 72 0.19 -10.60 -9.24
N HIS A 73 -0.21 -11.37 -8.22
CA HIS A 73 0.71 -12.19 -7.42
C HIS A 73 1.45 -13.22 -8.27
N LYS A 74 0.78 -13.84 -9.25
CA LYS A 74 1.40 -14.74 -10.22
C LYS A 74 2.56 -14.05 -10.97
N SER A 75 2.46 -12.75 -11.21
CA SER A 75 3.48 -11.95 -11.90
C SER A 75 4.58 -11.39 -10.95
N GLY A 76 4.46 -11.63 -9.65
CA GLY A 76 5.41 -11.15 -8.64
C GLY A 76 5.09 -9.77 -8.06
N GLY A 77 3.93 -9.17 -8.40
CA GLY A 77 3.45 -7.92 -7.83
C GLY A 77 2.82 -8.11 -6.45
N GLY A 78 2.82 -7.04 -5.64
CA GLY A 78 2.06 -6.94 -4.40
C GLY A 78 0.79 -6.12 -4.59
N THR A 79 -0.21 -6.32 -3.74
CA THR A 79 -1.51 -5.64 -3.85
C THR A 79 -1.90 -4.92 -2.56
N GLY A 80 -2.60 -3.81 -2.70
CA GLY A 80 -3.22 -3.09 -1.60
C GLY A 80 -4.71 -2.92 -1.82
N PHE A 81 -5.46 -2.94 -0.72
CA PHE A 81 -6.91 -2.86 -0.71
C PHE A 81 -7.40 -1.94 0.40
N SER A 82 -8.41 -1.14 0.12
CA SER A 82 -9.27 -0.57 1.15
C SER A 82 -10.52 -1.41 1.29
N PHE A 83 -10.78 -1.90 2.49
CA PHE A 83 -12.01 -2.62 2.84
C PHE A 83 -13.09 -1.70 3.41
N SER A 84 -12.85 -0.39 3.38
CA SER A 84 -13.68 0.62 4.03
C SER A 84 -15.04 0.81 3.38
N ARG A 85 -15.22 0.38 2.12
CA ARG A 85 -16.50 0.43 1.41
C ARG A 85 -17.43 -0.73 1.75
N LEU A 86 -16.91 -1.81 2.34
CA LEU A 86 -17.70 -2.97 2.71
C LEU A 86 -18.59 -2.62 3.90
N ARG A 87 -19.86 -3.05 3.82
CA ARG A 87 -20.80 -2.91 4.93
C ARG A 87 -20.31 -3.64 6.17
N PRO A 88 -20.60 -3.12 7.37
CA PRO A 88 -20.16 -3.75 8.60
C PRO A 88 -20.85 -5.09 8.86
N LYS A 89 -20.20 -5.87 9.70
CA LYS A 89 -20.72 -7.13 10.24
C LYS A 89 -22.12 -6.95 10.82
N ASN A 90 -22.97 -7.94 10.61
CA ASN A 90 -24.38 -7.96 11.03
C ASN A 90 -25.30 -6.96 10.29
N SER A 91 -24.81 -6.21 9.32
CA SER A 91 -25.69 -5.41 8.45
C SER A 91 -26.63 -6.31 7.64
N ARG A 92 -27.88 -5.87 7.44
CA ARG A 92 -28.85 -6.62 6.64
C ARG A 92 -28.47 -6.61 5.16
N VAL A 93 -28.49 -7.78 4.54
CA VAL A 93 -28.32 -7.96 3.10
C VAL A 93 -29.69 -7.92 2.43
N GLY A 94 -30.01 -6.82 1.73
CA GLY A 94 -31.35 -6.59 1.16
C GLY A 94 -31.78 -7.65 0.14
N THR A 95 -30.87 -8.25 -0.61
CA THR A 95 -31.15 -9.24 -1.66
C THR A 95 -31.44 -10.64 -1.12
N THR A 96 -30.89 -11.03 0.00
CA THR A 96 -30.97 -12.38 0.56
C THR A 96 -31.71 -12.46 1.89
N GLY A 97 -31.96 -11.32 2.54
CA GLY A 97 -32.52 -11.26 3.90
C GLY A 97 -31.55 -11.72 4.99
N GLY A 98 -30.34 -12.11 4.62
CA GLY A 98 -29.27 -12.52 5.56
C GLY A 98 -28.53 -11.36 6.21
N VAL A 99 -27.44 -11.68 6.92
CA VAL A 99 -26.57 -10.70 7.56
C VAL A 99 -25.17 -10.73 6.94
N ALA A 100 -24.53 -9.57 6.87
CA ALA A 100 -23.16 -9.43 6.36
C ALA A 100 -22.13 -9.98 7.36
N SER A 101 -21.07 -10.56 6.84
CA SER A 101 -19.97 -11.10 7.64
C SER A 101 -18.91 -10.06 8.01
N GLY A 102 -18.92 -8.88 7.34
CA GLY A 102 -18.01 -7.78 7.56
C GLY A 102 -16.65 -7.91 6.85
N PRO A 103 -15.85 -6.83 6.85
CA PRO A 103 -14.58 -6.75 6.09
C PRO A 103 -13.57 -7.81 6.51
N ILE A 104 -13.41 -8.10 7.81
CA ILE A 104 -12.39 -9.03 8.31
C ILE A 104 -12.61 -10.45 7.78
N SER A 105 -13.87 -10.86 7.64
CA SER A 105 -14.22 -12.16 7.05
C SER A 105 -13.77 -12.27 5.59
N PHE A 106 -13.96 -11.22 4.80
CA PHE A 106 -13.49 -11.19 3.42
C PHE A 106 -11.95 -11.13 3.36
N MET A 107 -11.29 -10.39 4.23
CA MET A 107 -9.83 -10.39 4.31
C MET A 107 -9.26 -11.81 4.51
N LYS A 108 -9.94 -12.68 5.27
CA LYS A 108 -9.55 -14.10 5.40
C LYS A 108 -9.64 -14.85 4.06
N VAL A 109 -10.61 -14.54 3.22
CA VAL A 109 -10.73 -15.14 1.87
C VAL A 109 -9.59 -14.68 0.96
N PHE A 110 -9.27 -13.36 0.96
CA PHE A 110 -8.12 -12.83 0.24
C PHE A 110 -6.80 -13.47 0.72
N ASN A 111 -6.65 -13.64 2.04
CA ASN A 111 -5.47 -14.28 2.64
C ASN A 111 -5.31 -15.73 2.17
N ALA A 112 -6.40 -16.50 2.18
CA ALA A 112 -6.40 -17.89 1.71
C ALA A 112 -6.08 -17.99 0.21
N ALA A 113 -6.64 -17.11 -0.62
CA ALA A 113 -6.33 -17.03 -2.04
C ALA A 113 -4.85 -16.69 -2.29
N THR A 114 -4.30 -15.75 -1.54
CA THR A 114 -2.88 -15.37 -1.63
C THR A 114 -1.96 -16.53 -1.24
N GLU A 115 -2.31 -17.26 -0.19
CA GLU A 115 -1.56 -18.46 0.25
C GLU A 115 -1.53 -19.56 -0.82
N ALA A 116 -2.67 -19.76 -1.51
CA ALA A 116 -2.76 -20.75 -2.59
C ALA A 116 -1.87 -20.38 -3.79
N VAL A 117 -1.80 -19.11 -4.18
CA VAL A 117 -0.98 -18.62 -5.30
C VAL A 117 0.52 -18.73 -5.01
N LYS A 118 0.93 -18.64 -3.75
CA LYS A 118 2.33 -18.74 -3.30
C LYS A 118 3.04 -20.01 -3.79
N GLN A 119 2.34 -21.11 -4.01
CA GLN A 119 2.91 -22.39 -4.43
C GLN A 119 3.34 -22.41 -5.90
N GLY A 120 2.91 -21.46 -6.73
CA GLY A 120 3.24 -21.42 -8.16
C GLY A 120 4.09 -20.24 -8.61
N GLY A 121 4.42 -19.30 -7.71
CA GLY A 121 5.14 -18.06 -8.03
C GLY A 121 6.59 -18.05 -7.57
N THR A 122 7.41 -17.24 -8.21
CA THR A 122 8.82 -16.99 -7.83
C THR A 122 8.96 -16.04 -6.65
N ARG A 123 7.91 -15.31 -6.30
CA ARG A 123 7.83 -14.36 -5.19
C ARG A 123 6.54 -14.57 -4.40
N ARG A 124 6.60 -14.48 -3.07
CA ARG A 124 5.42 -14.54 -2.20
C ARG A 124 4.53 -13.33 -2.44
N GLY A 125 3.23 -13.54 -2.65
CA GLY A 125 2.23 -12.48 -2.66
C GLY A 125 2.14 -11.81 -1.29
N ALA A 126 1.99 -10.48 -1.30
CA ALA A 126 1.78 -9.68 -0.10
C ALA A 126 0.65 -8.69 -0.35
N ASN A 127 -0.13 -8.43 0.68
CA ASN A 127 -1.27 -7.52 0.63
C ASN A 127 -1.12 -6.41 1.68
N MET A 128 -1.68 -5.25 1.40
CA MET A 128 -2.07 -4.24 2.37
C MET A 128 -3.58 -4.29 2.55
N GLY A 129 -4.05 -4.33 3.79
CA GLY A 129 -5.45 -4.15 4.15
C GLY A 129 -5.62 -2.85 4.93
N ILE A 130 -6.50 -1.99 4.43
CA ILE A 130 -6.81 -0.71 5.08
C ILE A 130 -8.27 -0.67 5.47
N LEU A 131 -8.53 -0.20 6.69
CA LEU A 131 -9.88 0.13 7.15
C LEU A 131 -9.87 1.55 7.72
N ARG A 132 -10.85 2.36 7.32
CA ARG A 132 -11.04 3.70 7.89
C ARG A 132 -11.37 3.61 9.37
N VAL A 133 -10.85 4.55 10.13
CA VAL A 133 -11.05 4.61 11.59
C VAL A 133 -12.52 4.78 11.98
N ASP A 134 -13.32 5.41 11.13
CA ASP A 134 -14.76 5.64 11.33
C ASP A 134 -15.66 4.46 10.90
N HIS A 135 -15.05 3.34 10.45
CA HIS A 135 -15.81 2.13 10.12
C HIS A 135 -16.32 1.42 11.39
N PRO A 136 -17.58 0.92 11.44
CA PRO A 136 -18.12 0.27 12.63
C PRO A 136 -17.33 -0.95 13.14
N ASP A 137 -16.64 -1.68 12.25
CA ASP A 137 -15.84 -2.86 12.62
C ASP A 137 -14.38 -2.52 12.97
N ILE A 138 -14.06 -1.26 13.22
CA ILE A 138 -12.67 -0.82 13.42
C ILE A 138 -11.96 -1.52 14.58
N LEU A 139 -12.62 -1.76 15.70
CA LEU A 139 -12.02 -2.45 16.86
C LEU A 139 -11.68 -3.90 16.55
N GLU A 140 -12.55 -4.60 15.78
CA GLU A 140 -12.27 -5.97 15.34
C GLU A 140 -11.07 -5.96 14.36
N PHE A 141 -10.98 -4.96 13.48
CA PHE A 141 -9.85 -4.81 12.55
C PHE A 141 -8.52 -4.56 13.27
N ILE A 142 -8.47 -3.66 14.24
CA ILE A 142 -7.26 -3.34 15.01
C ILE A 142 -6.66 -4.58 15.67
N THR A 143 -7.53 -5.49 16.14
CA THR A 143 -7.12 -6.65 16.93
C THR A 143 -7.07 -7.96 16.15
N CYS A 144 -7.45 -7.97 14.85
CA CYS A 144 -7.62 -9.20 14.07
C CYS A 144 -6.32 -9.99 13.83
N LYS A 145 -5.15 -9.38 14.05
CA LYS A 145 -3.82 -10.02 14.00
C LYS A 145 -3.17 -10.23 15.37
N ASN A 146 -3.90 -10.06 16.46
CA ASN A 146 -3.39 -10.44 17.78
C ASN A 146 -3.06 -11.95 17.86
N ASP A 147 -3.77 -12.80 17.11
CA ASP A 147 -3.27 -14.12 16.74
C ASP A 147 -2.40 -13.98 15.47
N THR A 148 -1.09 -14.04 15.65
CA THR A 148 -0.10 -13.87 14.57
C THR A 148 -0.14 -14.98 13.51
N ARG A 149 -0.96 -16.03 13.69
CA ARG A 149 -1.19 -17.10 12.71
C ARG A 149 -2.30 -16.76 11.72
N GLU A 150 -3.11 -15.76 12.02
CA GLU A 150 -4.22 -15.31 11.16
C GLU A 150 -3.73 -14.22 10.20
N ILE A 151 -4.32 -14.17 9.01
CA ILE A 151 -4.14 -13.10 8.00
C ILE A 151 -2.65 -12.79 7.71
N THR A 152 -1.83 -13.83 7.65
CA THR A 152 -0.35 -13.75 7.57
C THR A 152 0.20 -13.13 6.28
N ASN A 153 -0.60 -13.02 5.22
CA ASN A 153 -0.20 -12.42 3.94
C ASN A 153 -0.64 -10.94 3.81
N PHE A 154 -1.13 -10.34 4.91
CA PHE A 154 -1.49 -8.94 4.98
C PHE A 154 -0.58 -8.17 5.92
N ASN A 155 -0.22 -6.96 5.53
CA ASN A 155 0.07 -5.86 6.42
C ASN A 155 -1.22 -5.07 6.62
N LEU A 156 -1.44 -4.54 7.82
CA LEU A 156 -2.65 -3.79 8.14
C LEU A 156 -2.32 -2.34 8.44
N SER A 157 -3.19 -1.44 8.00
CA SER A 157 -3.12 -0.03 8.38
C SER A 157 -4.51 0.54 8.64
N VAL A 158 -4.62 1.39 9.67
CA VAL A 158 -5.82 2.16 9.94
C VAL A 158 -5.75 3.46 9.15
N GLY A 159 -6.77 3.71 8.34
CA GLY A 159 -6.95 4.98 7.64
C GLY A 159 -7.50 6.05 8.58
N ILE A 160 -6.64 6.94 9.05
CA ILE A 160 -6.95 7.97 10.03
C ILE A 160 -7.36 9.27 9.33
N THR A 161 -8.35 9.97 9.91
CA THR A 161 -8.80 11.28 9.49
C THR A 161 -8.31 12.38 10.44
N GLU A 162 -8.22 13.62 9.96
CA GLU A 162 -7.89 14.78 10.82
C GLU A 162 -8.93 14.96 11.92
N ALA A 163 -10.22 14.76 11.62
CA ALA A 163 -11.30 14.82 12.60
C ALA A 163 -11.12 13.80 13.75
N PHE A 164 -10.67 12.57 13.44
CA PHE A 164 -10.34 11.59 14.48
C PHE A 164 -9.17 12.05 15.35
N MET A 165 -8.08 12.56 14.76
CA MET A 165 -6.92 13.03 15.52
C MET A 165 -7.27 14.24 16.41
N GLU A 166 -8.15 15.12 15.94
CA GLU A 166 -8.68 16.21 16.74
C GLU A 166 -9.49 15.68 17.93
N ALA A 167 -10.37 14.69 17.70
CA ALA A 167 -11.13 14.03 18.78
C ALA A 167 -10.20 13.34 19.80
N VAL A 168 -9.11 12.70 19.34
CA VAL A 168 -8.07 12.13 20.21
C VAL A 168 -7.44 13.21 21.09
N SER A 169 -7.05 14.35 20.49
CA SER A 169 -6.40 15.44 21.23
C SER A 169 -7.31 16.10 22.28
N GLN A 170 -8.62 16.11 22.02
CA GLN A 170 -9.64 16.72 22.88
C GLN A 170 -10.29 15.70 23.84
N ASP A 171 -9.88 14.42 23.80
CA ASP A 171 -10.47 13.32 24.55
C ASP A 171 -12.00 13.20 24.35
N LYS A 172 -12.42 13.32 23.10
CA LYS A 172 -13.84 13.28 22.70
C LYS A 172 -14.20 11.97 22.01
N PRO A 173 -15.51 11.60 22.00
CA PRO A 173 -16.00 10.55 21.11
C PRO A 173 -15.97 11.01 19.64
N TYR A 174 -15.95 10.06 18.73
CA TYR A 174 -16.10 10.26 17.30
C TYR A 174 -17.13 9.29 16.72
N ASP A 175 -17.72 9.65 15.59
CA ASP A 175 -18.80 8.91 14.96
C ASP A 175 -18.29 7.71 14.17
N LEU A 176 -19.04 6.61 14.26
CA LEU A 176 -18.91 5.45 13.38
C LEU A 176 -19.95 5.55 12.28
N VAL A 177 -19.49 5.46 11.04
CA VAL A 177 -20.31 5.67 9.84
C VAL A 177 -20.46 4.37 9.07
N ASP A 178 -21.69 3.96 8.83
CA ASP A 178 -21.99 2.84 7.93
C ASP A 178 -21.68 3.27 6.48
N PRO A 179 -20.73 2.63 5.80
CA PRO A 179 -20.30 3.06 4.47
C PRO A 179 -21.37 2.87 3.40
N ALA A 180 -22.31 1.92 3.57
CA ALA A 180 -23.38 1.68 2.62
C ALA A 180 -24.46 2.75 2.67
N THR A 181 -24.68 3.40 3.83
CA THR A 181 -25.78 4.36 4.03
C THR A 181 -25.29 5.79 4.31
N GLY A 182 -24.03 5.96 4.65
CA GLY A 182 -23.47 7.24 5.12
C GLY A 182 -24.01 7.71 6.46
N ARG A 183 -24.71 6.86 7.21
CA ARG A 183 -25.33 7.22 8.49
C ARG A 183 -24.42 6.90 9.66
N VAL A 184 -24.48 7.74 10.66
CA VAL A 184 -23.87 7.48 11.97
C VAL A 184 -24.65 6.33 12.63
N VAL A 185 -23.95 5.27 13.00
CA VAL A 185 -24.52 4.06 13.61
C VAL A 185 -24.01 3.82 15.03
N GLY A 186 -23.06 4.59 15.49
CA GLY A 186 -22.52 4.50 16.84
C GLY A 186 -21.41 5.52 17.07
N GLN A 187 -20.81 5.47 18.25
CA GLN A 187 -19.66 6.30 18.61
C GLN A 187 -18.67 5.48 19.44
N HIS A 188 -17.38 5.83 19.32
CA HIS A 188 -16.33 5.35 20.20
C HIS A 188 -15.55 6.51 20.82
N SER A 189 -14.94 6.29 21.97
CA SER A 189 -13.91 7.20 22.49
C SER A 189 -12.71 7.18 21.55
N ALA A 190 -12.35 8.33 20.99
CA ALA A 190 -11.22 8.45 20.10
C ALA A 190 -9.90 8.05 20.79
N ARG A 191 -9.74 8.46 22.05
CA ARG A 191 -8.58 8.09 22.87
C ARG A 191 -8.48 6.57 23.05
N ALA A 192 -9.57 5.90 23.40
CA ALA A 192 -9.56 4.45 23.59
C ALA A 192 -9.22 3.68 22.32
N VAL A 193 -9.72 4.13 21.15
CA VAL A 193 -9.38 3.51 19.85
C VAL A 193 -7.92 3.77 19.49
N PHE A 194 -7.42 4.98 19.71
CA PHE A 194 -6.00 5.31 19.47
C PHE A 194 -5.09 4.46 20.36
N ASP A 195 -5.41 4.32 21.64
CA ASP A 195 -4.64 3.49 22.58
C ASP A 195 -4.68 2.01 22.19
N ALA A 196 -5.81 1.51 21.63
CA ALA A 196 -5.90 0.16 21.10
C ALA A 196 -4.99 -0.04 19.88
N ILE A 197 -4.93 0.95 18.94
CA ILE A 197 -3.99 0.93 17.81
C ILE A 197 -2.55 0.84 18.32
N VAL A 198 -2.17 1.74 19.23
CA VAL A 198 -0.81 1.80 19.79
C VAL A 198 -0.45 0.48 20.51
N THR A 199 -1.37 -0.06 21.31
CA THR A 199 -1.15 -1.30 22.05
C THR A 199 -0.96 -2.49 21.11
N SER A 200 -1.82 -2.64 20.08
CA SER A 200 -1.70 -3.72 19.10
C SER A 200 -0.41 -3.58 18.29
N ALA A 201 -0.07 -2.37 17.83
CA ALA A 201 1.17 -2.10 17.10
C ALA A 201 2.41 -2.40 17.93
N TRP A 202 2.40 -2.09 19.23
CA TRP A 202 3.49 -2.44 20.14
C TRP A 202 3.65 -3.95 20.34
N GLN A 203 2.53 -4.68 20.41
CA GLN A 203 2.53 -6.13 20.64
C GLN A 203 2.93 -6.94 19.41
N THR A 204 2.48 -6.55 18.23
CA THR A 204 2.57 -7.35 17.00
C THR A 204 3.27 -6.67 15.84
N GLY A 205 3.56 -5.37 15.93
CA GLY A 205 4.05 -4.52 14.83
C GLY A 205 2.92 -3.98 13.95
N GLU A 206 1.66 -4.33 14.21
CA GLU A 206 0.49 -3.92 13.40
C GLU A 206 -0.71 -3.56 14.28
N PRO A 207 -1.63 -2.71 13.80
CA PRO A 207 -1.65 -2.05 12.50
C PRO A 207 -0.72 -0.83 12.42
N GLY A 208 -0.32 -0.47 11.18
CA GLY A 208 0.22 0.84 10.87
C GLY A 208 -0.87 1.92 10.79
N ILE A 209 -0.46 3.14 10.48
CA ILE A 209 -1.37 4.30 10.33
C ILE A 209 -1.10 4.98 8.99
N ILE A 210 -2.16 5.36 8.28
CA ILE A 210 -2.10 6.27 7.13
C ILE A 210 -3.05 7.46 7.34
N PHE A 211 -2.62 8.65 6.98
CA PHE A 211 -3.38 9.89 7.13
C PHE A 211 -4.12 10.21 5.83
N LEU A 212 -5.34 9.68 5.68
CA LEU A 212 -6.10 9.74 4.43
C LEU A 212 -6.36 11.17 3.93
N ASP A 213 -6.71 12.08 4.83
CA ASP A 213 -7.00 13.47 4.45
C ASP A 213 -5.75 14.17 3.91
N ARG A 214 -4.56 13.88 4.49
CA ARG A 214 -3.30 14.45 4.02
C ARG A 214 -2.90 13.88 2.67
N LEU A 215 -3.05 12.56 2.47
CA LEU A 215 -2.79 11.92 1.19
C LEU A 215 -3.66 12.52 0.08
N ASN A 216 -4.94 12.71 0.36
CA ASN A 216 -5.86 13.25 -0.63
C ASN A 216 -5.69 14.75 -0.86
N ARG A 217 -5.29 15.53 0.17
CA ARG A 217 -4.92 16.94 -0.01
C ARG A 217 -3.75 17.11 -0.98
N ASP A 218 -2.77 16.21 -0.92
CA ASP A 218 -1.55 16.27 -1.71
C ASP A 218 -1.64 15.38 -2.98
N ASN A 219 -2.82 14.82 -3.28
CA ASN A 219 -3.08 14.05 -4.49
C ASN A 219 -2.89 14.91 -5.74
N VAL A 220 -1.98 14.49 -6.63
CA VAL A 220 -1.62 15.24 -7.84
C VAL A 220 -2.64 15.11 -8.97
N VAL A 221 -3.58 14.14 -8.87
CA VAL A 221 -4.63 13.87 -9.87
C VAL A 221 -6.02 13.73 -9.21
N PRO A 222 -6.49 14.72 -8.42
CA PRO A 222 -7.70 14.60 -7.61
C PRO A 222 -8.98 14.40 -8.45
N SER A 223 -8.94 14.79 -9.72
CA SER A 223 -10.06 14.58 -10.65
C SER A 223 -10.27 13.11 -11.05
N GLN A 224 -9.31 12.23 -10.79
CA GLN A 224 -9.39 10.80 -11.11
C GLN A 224 -9.95 9.97 -9.96
N GLY A 225 -9.99 10.51 -8.74
CA GLY A 225 -10.56 9.84 -7.57
C GLY A 225 -9.78 10.13 -6.29
N GLU A 226 -10.15 9.40 -5.24
CA GLU A 226 -9.53 9.48 -3.92
C GLU A 226 -8.56 8.32 -3.68
N ILE A 227 -7.45 8.63 -3.01
CA ILE A 227 -6.50 7.64 -2.51
C ILE A 227 -7.10 7.00 -1.26
N GLU A 228 -7.36 5.69 -1.31
CA GLU A 228 -7.94 4.92 -0.22
C GLU A 228 -7.01 3.84 0.32
N SER A 229 -5.94 3.55 -0.42
CA SER A 229 -5.02 2.48 -0.09
C SER A 229 -3.60 2.79 -0.53
N THR A 230 -2.69 1.93 -0.07
CA THR A 230 -1.28 1.94 -0.43
C THR A 230 -0.87 0.57 -0.96
N ASN A 231 0.36 0.45 -1.45
CA ASN A 231 1.00 -0.83 -1.70
C ASN A 231 1.23 -1.63 -0.39
N PRO A 232 1.68 -2.91 -0.45
CA PRO A 232 1.84 -3.76 0.74
C PRO A 232 2.73 -3.19 1.86
N CYS A 233 3.75 -2.42 1.54
CA CYS A 233 4.68 -1.86 2.53
C CYS A 233 4.28 -0.46 3.03
N GLY A 234 3.26 0.17 2.43
CA GLY A 234 2.72 1.45 2.89
C GLY A 234 3.44 2.70 2.37
N GLU A 235 4.52 2.54 1.57
CA GLU A 235 5.32 3.67 1.09
C GLU A 235 4.73 4.38 -0.13
N GLN A 236 3.81 3.73 -0.86
CA GLN A 236 3.25 4.27 -2.09
C GLN A 236 1.72 4.33 -2.04
N PRO A 237 1.14 5.48 -1.71
CA PRO A 237 -0.29 5.73 -1.89
C PRO A 237 -0.65 5.72 -3.38
N LEU A 238 -1.71 5.01 -3.74
CA LEU A 238 -2.15 4.84 -5.13
C LEU A 238 -3.67 4.94 -5.23
N LEU A 239 -4.15 5.44 -6.36
CA LEU A 239 -5.55 5.34 -6.72
C LEU A 239 -5.94 3.89 -7.07
N PRO A 240 -7.25 3.54 -7.03
CA PRO A 240 -7.73 2.27 -7.56
C PRO A 240 -7.25 2.01 -8.99
N TYR A 241 -6.73 0.79 -9.24
CA TYR A 241 -6.14 0.34 -10.52
C TYR A 241 -4.82 1.01 -10.91
N GLU A 242 -4.21 1.78 -10.04
CA GLU A 242 -2.85 2.26 -10.27
C GLU A 242 -1.81 1.22 -9.88
N SER A 243 -0.63 1.40 -10.46
CA SER A 243 0.56 0.60 -10.15
C SER A 243 1.79 1.49 -10.04
N CYS A 244 2.82 0.98 -9.36
CA CYS A 244 4.09 1.68 -9.26
C CYS A 244 5.28 0.80 -9.66
N ASN A 245 6.30 1.44 -10.18
CA ASN A 245 7.64 0.90 -10.28
C ASN A 245 8.50 1.47 -9.15
N LEU A 246 9.35 0.64 -8.59
CA LEU A 246 10.28 1.03 -7.54
C LEU A 246 11.72 0.93 -8.05
N GLY A 247 12.58 1.73 -7.47
CA GLY A 247 14.01 1.65 -7.68
C GLY A 247 14.74 2.16 -6.43
N SER A 248 15.96 1.70 -6.25
CA SER A 248 16.81 2.08 -5.12
C SER A 248 18.03 2.78 -5.62
N ILE A 249 18.29 4.00 -5.11
CA ILE A 249 19.52 4.73 -5.31
C ILE A 249 20.43 4.43 -4.13
N ASN A 250 21.69 4.08 -4.38
CA ASN A 250 22.67 3.85 -3.34
C ASN A 250 23.28 5.18 -2.89
N LEU A 251 22.67 5.80 -1.89
CA LEU A 251 23.15 7.10 -1.39
C LEU A 251 24.58 7.09 -0.87
N ALA A 252 25.14 5.92 -0.52
CA ALA A 252 26.53 5.83 -0.10
C ALA A 252 27.52 6.19 -1.24
N CYS A 253 27.13 5.98 -2.50
CA CYS A 253 27.93 6.37 -3.66
C CYS A 253 27.97 7.89 -3.87
N PHE A 254 27.03 8.61 -3.28
CA PHE A 254 26.90 10.06 -3.36
C PHE A 254 27.27 10.77 -2.05
N PHE A 255 27.83 10.03 -1.10
CA PHE A 255 28.31 10.61 0.15
C PHE A 255 29.70 11.16 -0.04
N VAL A 256 29.90 12.45 0.25
CA VAL A 256 31.20 13.12 0.29
C VAL A 256 31.63 13.20 1.75
N PRO A 257 32.65 12.42 2.17
CA PRO A 257 33.17 12.52 3.53
C PRO A 257 33.83 13.88 3.73
N GLY A 258 33.57 14.54 4.86
CA GLY A 258 34.36 15.71 5.30
C GLY A 258 35.83 15.32 5.53
N HIS A 259 36.73 16.21 5.25
CA HIS A 259 38.17 15.99 5.56
C HIS A 259 38.38 16.02 7.08
N GLU A 260 39.30 15.17 7.59
CA GLU A 260 39.62 15.07 9.03
C GLU A 260 40.04 16.39 9.68
N HIS A 261 40.28 17.45 8.89
CA HIS A 261 40.71 18.77 9.33
C HIS A 261 39.69 19.89 9.06
N ASP A 262 38.49 19.57 8.56
CA ASP A 262 37.44 20.57 8.43
C ASP A 262 36.85 20.88 9.81
N GLU A 263 37.03 22.14 10.26
CA GLU A 263 36.48 22.64 11.53
C GLU A 263 34.93 22.67 11.52
N ASP A 264 34.32 22.44 10.36
CA ASP A 264 32.86 22.39 10.15
C ASP A 264 32.40 20.94 9.88
N PRO A 265 31.67 20.31 10.84
CA PRO A 265 31.03 19.00 10.60
C PRO A 265 30.03 19.00 9.43
N ALA A 266 29.62 20.19 8.94
CA ALA A 266 28.77 20.35 7.77
C ALA A 266 29.49 20.14 6.43
N ALA A 267 30.82 19.94 6.41
CA ALA A 267 31.58 19.62 5.20
C ALA A 267 31.28 18.21 4.66
N ALA A 268 30.81 17.28 5.51
CA ALA A 268 30.27 16.01 5.06
C ALA A 268 28.87 16.22 4.49
N GLY A 269 28.62 15.79 3.28
CA GLY A 269 27.34 16.03 2.62
C GLY A 269 27.01 15.04 1.52
N ILE A 270 25.95 15.32 0.81
CA ILE A 270 25.54 14.58 -0.39
C ILE A 270 26.03 15.34 -1.63
N ASP A 271 26.62 14.61 -2.57
CA ASP A 271 26.89 15.11 -3.92
C ASP A 271 25.56 15.22 -4.68
N TRP A 272 24.90 16.36 -4.49
CA TRP A 272 23.60 16.65 -5.12
C TRP A 272 23.69 16.77 -6.64
N ASP A 273 24.83 17.14 -7.18
CA ASP A 273 25.02 17.29 -8.63
C ASP A 273 25.19 15.92 -9.29
N GLY A 274 25.95 15.02 -8.68
CA GLY A 274 26.02 13.62 -9.11
C GLY A 274 24.69 12.89 -8.98
N LEU A 275 23.92 13.15 -7.93
CA LEU A 275 22.60 12.54 -7.72
C LEU A 275 21.54 13.01 -8.73
N LYS A 276 21.68 14.21 -9.31
CA LYS A 276 20.75 14.77 -10.30
C LYS A 276 21.04 14.32 -11.74
N GLN A 277 22.23 13.82 -12.02
CA GLN A 277 22.61 13.30 -13.34
C GLN A 277 21.98 11.94 -13.62
#